data_8e1826dce59b6ddac4c87e57c488a8be
#
_entry.id   8e1826dce59b6ddac4c87e57c488a8be
#
_cell.length_a   1.000
_cell.length_b   1.000
_cell.length_c   1.000
_cell.angle_alpha   90.00
_cell.angle_beta   90.00
_cell.angle_gamma   90.00
#
_symmetry.space_group_name_H-M   'P 1'
#
loop_
_entity.id
_entity.type
_entity.pdbx_description
1 polymer ?
#
loop_
_entity_poly.entity_id
_entity_poly.type
_entity_poly.pdbx_seq_one_letter_code
_entity_poly.pdbx_strand_id
1 'polypeptide(L)'
;MAEEISTQAPRILAIRGGAIGDFVLTLPALAALHRAFPGCHMEILGYKHIAELGLHGGPVAGSTYARAVRCIEYGALAAFFARAFDLDAELCRYFSSFDRVVSWLFDPDKVFETNLGRAGVKNFTPAYTPIDNGSHASLQLAAELAKISVPLDDPVAHLVLAESALESARAWLAERDGDVGTRPLIAIHPGSGSSRKNWPVGNWRSLGDRAAAAGARLLIIGGEADTASLDYLEKKLEPHTPLLARNLPLHLVAALLTRCVAYFGNDTGISHIAAAVGAKCTLLFGPSGPSVWAP
;
A
#
# COMPACT_ATOMS: atom_id res chain seq x y z
N MET A 1 37.05 24.28 -5.76
CA MET A 1 37.11 23.03 -4.96
C MET A 1 36.04 22.12 -5.54
N ALA A 2 36.43 21.01 -6.15
CA ALA A 2 35.46 20.03 -6.65
C ALA A 2 34.83 19.36 -5.41
N GLU A 3 33.49 19.40 -5.30
CA GLU A 3 32.77 18.58 -4.34
C GLU A 3 33.14 17.11 -4.65
N GLU A 4 33.68 16.41 -3.67
CA GLU A 4 33.80 14.97 -3.72
C GLU A 4 32.38 14.38 -3.89
N ILE A 5 32.09 13.88 -5.08
CA ILE A 5 30.85 13.14 -5.33
C ILE A 5 30.95 11.88 -4.47
N SER A 6 30.17 11.84 -3.39
CA SER A 6 30.04 10.65 -2.55
C SER A 6 29.65 9.48 -3.45
N THR A 7 30.50 8.46 -3.51
CA THR A 7 30.29 7.24 -4.31
C THR A 7 29.25 6.30 -3.68
N GLN A 8 28.71 6.66 -2.51
CA GLN A 8 27.73 5.85 -1.80
C GLN A 8 26.32 6.18 -2.28
N ALA A 9 25.52 5.16 -2.56
CA ALA A 9 24.13 5.31 -2.96
C ALA A 9 23.34 6.08 -1.87
N PRO A 10 22.53 7.09 -2.24
CA PRO A 10 21.85 7.94 -1.27
C PRO A 10 20.84 7.15 -0.43
N ARG A 11 20.76 7.48 0.85
CA ARG A 11 19.78 6.93 1.78
C ARG A 11 18.57 7.85 1.84
N ILE A 12 17.40 7.32 1.55
CA ILE A 12 16.15 8.07 1.56
C ILE A 12 15.20 7.44 2.58
N LEU A 13 14.63 8.26 3.46
CA LEU A 13 13.54 7.86 4.33
C LEU A 13 12.22 8.44 3.78
N ALA A 14 11.30 7.54 3.43
CA ALA A 14 9.92 7.88 3.10
C ALA A 14 9.03 7.67 4.33
N ILE A 15 8.33 8.70 4.80
CA ILE A 15 7.48 8.61 5.98
C ILE A 15 6.03 8.68 5.52
N ARG A 16 5.31 7.55 5.65
CA ARG A 16 3.91 7.42 5.22
C ARG A 16 3.06 6.70 6.27
N GLY A 17 2.21 7.45 6.96
CA GLY A 17 1.09 6.93 7.73
C GLY A 17 -0.16 6.77 6.85
N GLY A 18 -1.30 6.50 7.46
CA GLY A 18 -2.59 6.40 6.78
C GLY A 18 -2.99 4.97 6.40
N ALA A 19 -4.12 4.85 5.70
CA ALA A 19 -4.70 3.57 5.32
C ALA A 19 -3.96 2.89 4.15
N ILE A 20 -4.33 1.64 3.86
CA ILE A 20 -3.73 0.85 2.76
C ILE A 20 -3.84 1.59 1.42
N GLY A 21 -5.01 2.17 1.11
CA GLY A 21 -5.23 2.91 -0.13
C GLY A 21 -4.30 4.11 -0.26
N ASP A 22 -4.13 4.86 0.83
CA ASP A 22 -3.22 6.00 0.89
C ASP A 22 -1.78 5.60 0.60
N PHE A 23 -1.34 4.47 1.13
CA PHE A 23 0.00 3.93 0.87
C PHE A 23 0.17 3.56 -0.60
N VAL A 24 -0.79 2.80 -1.16
CA VAL A 24 -0.71 2.38 -2.58
C VAL A 24 -0.75 3.58 -3.52
N LEU A 25 -1.58 4.58 -3.25
CA LEU A 25 -1.62 5.85 -4.01
C LEU A 25 -0.33 6.68 -3.89
N THR A 26 0.53 6.40 -2.89
CA THR A 26 1.85 7.03 -2.77
C THR A 26 2.93 6.29 -3.58
N LEU A 27 2.71 5.04 -4.02
CA LEU A 27 3.71 4.26 -4.77
C LEU A 27 4.25 4.97 -6.02
N PRO A 28 3.44 5.70 -6.83
CA PRO A 28 3.97 6.49 -7.94
C PRO A 28 5.02 7.52 -7.51
N ALA A 29 4.80 8.19 -6.39
CA ALA A 29 5.75 9.15 -5.82
C ALA A 29 7.04 8.46 -5.35
N LEU A 30 6.95 7.29 -4.73
CA LEU A 30 8.12 6.47 -4.37
C LEU A 30 8.88 5.98 -5.61
N ALA A 31 8.17 5.58 -6.68
CA ALA A 31 8.79 5.23 -7.95
C ALA A 31 9.52 6.42 -8.58
N ALA A 32 8.95 7.62 -8.50
CA ALA A 32 9.61 8.85 -8.97
C ALA A 32 10.91 9.13 -8.19
N LEU A 33 10.91 8.93 -6.87
CA LEU A 33 12.12 9.04 -6.05
C LEU A 33 13.18 8.02 -6.47
N HIS A 34 12.82 6.76 -6.75
CA HIS A 34 13.77 5.76 -7.25
C HIS A 34 14.37 6.13 -8.60
N ARG A 35 13.58 6.74 -9.52
CA ARG A 35 14.09 7.21 -10.81
C ARG A 35 15.03 8.41 -10.65
N ALA A 36 14.67 9.35 -9.79
CA ALA A 36 15.48 10.56 -9.55
C ALA A 36 16.79 10.27 -8.79
N PHE A 37 16.79 9.22 -7.97
CA PHE A 37 17.95 8.81 -7.15
C PHE A 37 18.28 7.33 -7.43
N PRO A 38 18.88 7.02 -8.59
CA PRO A 38 19.19 5.63 -8.97
C PRO A 38 20.06 4.92 -7.94
N GLY A 39 19.69 3.69 -7.60
CA GLY A 39 20.41 2.89 -6.61
C GLY A 39 20.18 3.30 -5.15
N CYS A 40 19.33 4.28 -4.86
CA CYS A 40 19.08 4.72 -3.49
C CYS A 40 18.67 3.58 -2.56
N HIS A 41 19.08 3.72 -1.30
CA HIS A 41 18.62 2.87 -0.20
C HIS A 41 17.41 3.54 0.45
N MET A 42 16.22 3.15 0.00
CA MET A 42 14.99 3.66 0.58
C MET A 42 14.54 2.82 1.78
N GLU A 43 14.21 3.50 2.87
CA GLU A 43 13.49 2.93 4.02
C GLU A 43 12.13 3.59 4.15
N ILE A 44 11.13 2.84 4.65
CA ILE A 44 9.78 3.37 4.88
C ILE A 44 9.50 3.36 6.38
N LEU A 45 9.15 4.53 6.93
CA LEU A 45 8.58 4.68 8.25
C LEU A 45 7.08 4.80 8.12
N GLY A 46 6.33 3.78 8.58
CA GLY A 46 4.89 3.71 8.40
C GLY A 46 4.22 2.65 9.27
N TYR A 47 2.95 2.40 9.08
CA TYR A 47 2.29 1.24 9.70
C TYR A 47 2.89 -0.03 9.13
N LYS A 48 3.55 -0.81 9.98
CA LYS A 48 4.39 -1.94 9.57
C LYS A 48 3.67 -2.89 8.61
N HIS A 49 2.46 -3.33 8.97
CA HIS A 49 1.66 -4.27 8.17
C HIS A 49 1.26 -3.74 6.78
N ILE A 50 1.30 -2.40 6.56
CA ILE A 50 1.05 -1.77 5.26
C ILE A 50 2.36 -1.54 4.51
N ALA A 51 3.33 -0.93 5.18
CA ALA A 51 4.60 -0.52 4.58
C ALA A 51 5.44 -1.72 4.11
N GLU A 52 5.26 -2.91 4.71
CA GLU A 52 5.90 -4.17 4.28
C GLU A 52 5.56 -4.56 2.84
N LEU A 53 4.48 -4.04 2.24
CA LEU A 53 4.26 -4.16 0.79
C LEU A 53 5.47 -3.68 -0.01
N GLY A 54 6.14 -2.62 0.45
CA GLY A 54 7.34 -2.08 -0.19
C GLY A 54 8.58 -2.97 -0.10
N LEU A 55 8.62 -3.93 0.84
CA LEU A 55 9.69 -4.93 0.93
C LEU A 55 9.50 -6.09 -0.05
N HIS A 56 8.25 -6.38 -0.40
CA HIS A 56 7.85 -7.55 -1.19
C HIS A 56 7.56 -7.23 -2.66
N GLY A 57 7.60 -5.94 -3.04
CA GLY A 57 7.40 -5.51 -4.40
C GLY A 57 7.96 -4.12 -4.68
N GLY A 58 8.14 -3.82 -5.95
CA GLY A 58 8.71 -2.57 -6.44
C GLY A 58 8.03 -2.07 -7.72
N PRO A 59 8.54 -0.96 -8.27
CA PRO A 59 7.98 -0.38 -9.50
C PRO A 59 8.24 -1.22 -10.74
N VAL A 60 9.28 -2.05 -10.71
CA VAL A 60 9.68 -2.94 -11.82
C VAL A 60 10.10 -4.30 -11.30
N ALA A 61 10.15 -5.29 -12.20
CA ALA A 61 10.57 -6.65 -11.86
C ALA A 61 11.97 -6.68 -11.25
N GLY A 62 12.13 -7.45 -10.17
CA GLY A 62 13.41 -7.60 -9.46
C GLY A 62 13.78 -6.43 -8.56
N SER A 63 12.91 -5.42 -8.40
CA SER A 63 13.11 -4.31 -7.47
C SER A 63 12.16 -4.36 -6.28
N THR A 64 12.48 -3.59 -5.24
CA THR A 64 11.58 -3.31 -4.11
C THR A 64 11.49 -1.80 -3.89
N TYR A 65 10.36 -1.33 -3.36
CA TYR A 65 10.21 0.08 -2.96
C TYR A 65 11.06 0.42 -1.74
N ALA A 66 11.26 -0.54 -0.84
CA ALA A 66 12.05 -0.32 0.36
C ALA A 66 12.99 -1.48 0.63
N ARG A 67 14.12 -1.19 1.28
CA ARG A 67 15.05 -2.19 1.82
C ARG A 67 14.78 -2.50 3.28
N ALA A 68 14.13 -1.59 4.00
CA ALA A 68 13.71 -1.75 5.38
C ALA A 68 12.42 -0.98 5.67
N VAL A 69 11.70 -1.44 6.69
CA VAL A 69 10.50 -0.79 7.20
C VAL A 69 10.64 -0.61 8.71
N ARG A 70 10.33 0.59 9.18
CA ARG A 70 10.21 0.89 10.61
C ARG A 70 8.76 1.24 10.95
N CYS A 71 8.32 0.77 12.13
CA CYS A 71 6.97 1.05 12.59
C CYS A 71 6.85 2.49 13.11
N ILE A 72 5.85 3.23 12.60
CA ILE A 72 5.59 4.60 13.04
C ILE A 72 4.96 4.65 14.45
N GLU A 73 4.37 3.54 14.91
CA GLU A 73 3.77 3.44 16.25
C GLU A 73 4.80 3.15 17.35
N TYR A 74 6.09 3.27 17.04
CA TYR A 74 7.13 3.12 18.04
C TYR A 74 7.08 4.26 19.07
N GLY A 75 6.89 3.93 20.35
CA GLY A 75 6.60 4.89 21.40
C GLY A 75 7.61 6.04 21.57
N ALA A 76 8.91 5.78 21.36
CA ALA A 76 9.94 6.82 21.41
C ALA A 76 9.80 7.89 20.32
N LEU A 77 9.10 7.61 19.21
CA LEU A 77 8.78 8.60 18.18
C LEU A 77 7.82 9.68 18.66
N ALA A 78 7.04 9.44 19.71
CA ALA A 78 6.06 10.41 20.23
C ALA A 78 6.70 11.76 20.56
N ALA A 79 7.96 11.78 21.06
CA ALA A 79 8.68 13.00 21.35
C ALA A 79 8.92 13.88 20.11
N PHE A 80 9.02 13.26 18.92
CA PHE A 80 9.18 14.00 17.66
C PHE A 80 7.91 14.73 17.22
N PHE A 81 6.75 14.37 17.75
CA PHE A 81 5.46 15.03 17.50
C PHE A 81 5.06 16.01 18.61
N ALA A 82 5.92 16.23 19.61
CA ALA A 82 5.66 17.11 20.75
C ALA A 82 6.65 18.26 20.79
N ARG A 83 6.19 19.43 21.31
CA ARG A 83 7.05 20.59 21.53
C ARG A 83 7.86 20.44 22.81
N ALA A 84 9.10 20.90 22.82
CA ALA A 84 9.96 21.01 24.01
C ALA A 84 10.25 19.69 24.75
N PHE A 85 10.29 18.58 24.05
CA PHE A 85 10.74 17.30 24.61
C PHE A 85 12.21 17.00 24.25
N ASP A 86 12.88 16.22 25.10
CA ASP A 86 14.16 15.64 24.75
C ASP A 86 13.98 14.55 23.72
N LEU A 87 14.77 14.60 22.66
CA LEU A 87 14.72 13.63 21.59
C LEU A 87 15.61 12.44 21.92
N ASP A 88 15.11 11.26 21.67
CA ASP A 88 15.90 10.03 21.83
C ASP A 88 17.14 10.04 20.96
N ALA A 89 18.31 9.80 21.56
CA ALA A 89 19.60 9.89 20.86
C ALA A 89 19.77 8.82 19.76
N GLU A 90 19.16 7.65 19.90
CA GLU A 90 19.19 6.60 18.86
C GLU A 90 18.35 7.04 17.66
N LEU A 91 17.14 7.59 17.91
CA LEU A 91 16.28 8.13 16.86
C LEU A 91 16.93 9.36 16.18
N CYS A 92 17.62 10.22 16.91
CA CYS A 92 18.37 11.32 16.30
C CYS A 92 19.45 10.78 15.34
N ARG A 93 20.24 9.77 15.75
CA ARG A 93 21.22 9.12 14.87
C ARG A 93 20.56 8.42 13.69
N TYR A 94 19.42 7.78 13.90
CA TYR A 94 18.64 7.16 12.83
C TYR A 94 18.22 8.18 11.78
N PHE A 95 17.52 9.24 12.17
CA PHE A 95 17.02 10.25 11.23
C PHE A 95 18.15 11.01 10.54
N SER A 96 19.21 11.38 11.26
CA SER A 96 20.37 12.09 10.68
C SER A 96 21.21 11.23 9.73
N SER A 97 21.01 9.91 9.73
CA SER A 97 21.71 8.99 8.82
C SER A 97 21.16 8.99 7.40
N PHE A 98 20.04 9.65 7.14
CA PHE A 98 19.46 9.75 5.81
C PHE A 98 19.89 11.01 5.10
N ASP A 99 20.24 10.87 3.81
CA ASP A 99 20.58 12.01 2.96
C ASP A 99 19.37 12.85 2.65
N ARG A 100 18.18 12.23 2.64
CA ARG A 100 16.88 12.89 2.43
C ARG A 100 15.77 12.21 3.22
N VAL A 101 14.90 13.02 3.80
CA VAL A 101 13.64 12.57 4.44
C VAL A 101 12.46 13.21 3.71
N VAL A 102 11.53 12.40 3.23
CA VAL A 102 10.28 12.85 2.58
C VAL A 102 9.11 12.38 3.43
N SER A 103 8.24 13.30 3.85
CA SER A 103 7.16 12.97 4.79
C SER A 103 5.79 13.38 4.25
N TRP A 104 4.88 12.42 4.19
CA TRP A 104 3.45 12.63 3.92
C TRP A 104 2.61 12.70 5.21
N LEU A 105 3.22 12.99 6.34
CA LEU A 105 2.49 13.21 7.58
C LEU A 105 1.95 14.63 7.65
N PHE A 106 0.75 14.76 8.22
CA PHE A 106 0.17 16.05 8.54
C PHE A 106 0.91 16.69 9.71
N ASP A 107 1.59 17.81 9.44
CA ASP A 107 2.40 18.56 10.42
C ASP A 107 2.18 20.07 10.25
N PRO A 108 0.95 20.57 10.51
CA PRO A 108 0.58 21.96 10.22
C PRO A 108 1.40 22.96 11.04
N ASP A 109 1.79 22.59 12.23
CA ASP A 109 2.57 23.43 13.16
C ASP A 109 4.09 23.24 13.01
N LYS A 110 4.53 22.41 12.05
CA LYS A 110 5.93 22.09 11.79
C LYS A 110 6.70 21.56 13.01
N VAL A 111 6.01 20.87 13.91
CA VAL A 111 6.62 20.31 15.11
C VAL A 111 7.54 19.15 14.73
N PHE A 112 7.07 18.25 13.90
CA PHE A 112 7.85 17.11 13.43
C PHE A 112 9.04 17.56 12.57
N GLU A 113 8.83 18.46 11.61
CA GLU A 113 9.89 19.08 10.79
C GLU A 113 10.96 19.72 11.67
N THR A 114 10.56 20.53 12.68
CA THR A 114 11.48 21.21 13.60
C THR A 114 12.31 20.19 14.40
N ASN A 115 11.68 19.13 14.91
CA ASN A 115 12.37 18.11 15.69
C ASN A 115 13.29 17.25 14.83
N LEU A 116 12.96 16.97 13.57
CA LEU A 116 13.89 16.36 12.62
C LEU A 116 15.10 17.24 12.36
N GLY A 117 14.92 18.55 12.25
CA GLY A 117 16.03 19.51 12.16
C GLY A 117 16.94 19.50 13.40
N ARG A 118 16.36 19.47 14.61
CA ARG A 118 17.08 19.29 15.89
C ARG A 118 17.85 17.96 15.95
N ALA A 119 17.30 16.92 15.35
CA ALA A 119 17.94 15.61 15.23
C ALA A 119 19.07 15.56 14.20
N GLY A 120 19.30 16.64 13.42
CA GLY A 120 20.37 16.72 12.43
C GLY A 120 19.98 16.34 11.00
N VAL A 121 18.69 16.20 10.67
CA VAL A 121 18.22 16.01 9.29
C VAL A 121 18.48 17.28 8.49
N LYS A 122 19.23 17.15 7.37
CA LYS A 122 19.63 18.29 6.52
C LYS A 122 18.66 18.55 5.39
N ASN A 123 18.10 17.51 4.79
CA ASN A 123 17.21 17.61 3.63
C ASN A 123 15.86 16.98 3.98
N PHE A 124 14.92 17.81 4.44
CA PHE A 124 13.55 17.40 4.71
C PHE A 124 12.63 17.96 3.62
N THR A 125 11.71 17.13 3.15
CA THR A 125 10.67 17.52 2.16
C THR A 125 9.31 17.21 2.75
N PRO A 126 8.51 18.21 3.15
CA PRO A 126 7.12 17.99 3.52
C PRO A 126 6.32 17.71 2.25
N ALA A 127 5.77 16.51 2.12
CA ALA A 127 5.01 16.07 0.95
C ALA A 127 3.52 15.86 1.25
N TYR A 128 3.06 16.20 2.46
CA TYR A 128 1.65 16.17 2.78
C TYR A 128 0.88 17.20 1.99
N THR A 129 -0.23 16.79 1.39
CA THR A 129 -1.24 17.66 0.79
C THR A 129 -2.63 17.13 1.13
N PRO A 130 -3.57 18.00 1.53
CA PRO A 130 -4.97 17.61 1.63
C PRO A 130 -5.47 17.24 0.23
N ILE A 131 -6.05 16.05 0.09
CA ILE A 131 -6.61 15.61 -1.19
C ILE A 131 -7.93 16.32 -1.43
N ASP A 132 -8.03 16.99 -2.55
CA ASP A 132 -9.24 17.67 -3.02
C ASP A 132 -9.82 16.99 -4.28
N ASN A 133 -10.83 17.62 -4.90
CA ASN A 133 -11.47 17.11 -6.10
C ASN A 133 -10.83 17.62 -7.41
N GLY A 134 -9.69 18.32 -7.34
CA GLY A 134 -9.08 18.97 -8.50
C GLY A 134 -8.38 17.99 -9.44
N SER A 135 -7.79 16.93 -8.90
CA SER A 135 -7.08 15.92 -9.70
C SER A 135 -7.03 14.59 -8.97
N HIS A 136 -6.49 13.57 -9.64
CA HIS A 136 -6.31 12.25 -9.04
C HIS A 136 -5.37 12.30 -7.83
N ALA A 137 -5.68 11.53 -6.78
CA ALA A 137 -4.95 11.55 -5.51
C ALA A 137 -3.45 11.26 -5.66
N SER A 138 -3.04 10.35 -6.56
CA SER A 138 -1.62 10.06 -6.79
C SER A 138 -0.85 11.26 -7.35
N LEU A 139 -1.48 12.08 -8.20
CA LEU A 139 -0.90 13.32 -8.70
C LEU A 139 -0.70 14.31 -7.56
N GLN A 140 -1.71 14.46 -6.70
CA GLN A 140 -1.65 15.39 -5.57
C GLN A 140 -0.59 14.95 -4.55
N LEU A 141 -0.47 13.64 -4.25
CA LEU A 141 0.53 13.09 -3.34
C LEU A 141 1.97 13.24 -3.84
N ALA A 142 2.17 13.36 -5.15
CA ALA A 142 3.49 13.57 -5.74
C ALA A 142 3.82 15.05 -5.99
N ALA A 143 2.85 15.96 -5.90
CA ALA A 143 3.01 17.37 -6.31
C ALA A 143 4.18 18.07 -5.61
N GLU A 144 4.38 17.84 -4.32
CA GLU A 144 5.45 18.46 -3.54
C GLU A 144 6.86 18.00 -3.95
N LEU A 145 6.98 16.82 -4.59
CA LEU A 145 8.27 16.31 -5.07
C LEU A 145 8.84 17.16 -6.22
N ALA A 146 8.00 17.87 -6.96
CA ALA A 146 8.46 18.79 -8.00
C ALA A 146 9.37 19.90 -7.43
N LYS A 147 9.18 20.29 -6.16
CA LYS A 147 10.02 21.31 -5.48
C LYS A 147 11.47 20.83 -5.27
N ILE A 148 11.71 19.54 -5.33
CA ILE A 148 13.04 18.93 -5.25
C ILE A 148 13.48 18.33 -6.58
N SER A 149 12.90 18.80 -7.69
CA SER A 149 13.22 18.37 -9.06
C SER A 149 12.98 16.87 -9.32
N VAL A 150 11.97 16.31 -8.67
CA VAL A 150 11.51 14.91 -8.87
C VAL A 150 10.16 14.95 -9.59
N PRO A 151 10.13 14.84 -10.93
CA PRO A 151 8.87 14.84 -11.67
C PRO A 151 8.14 13.49 -11.51
N LEU A 152 6.80 13.56 -11.59
CA LEU A 152 5.96 12.37 -11.69
C LEU A 152 5.65 12.10 -13.17
N ASP A 153 6.31 11.09 -13.74
CA ASP A 153 6.11 10.72 -15.15
C ASP A 153 4.93 9.73 -15.32
N ASP A 154 4.73 8.88 -14.32
CA ASP A 154 3.67 7.86 -14.32
C ASP A 154 2.89 7.94 -13.01
N PRO A 155 1.60 8.35 -13.06
CA PRO A 155 0.75 8.43 -11.87
C PRO A 155 0.13 7.09 -11.46
N VAL A 156 0.32 6.02 -12.24
CA VAL A 156 -0.25 4.70 -11.97
C VAL A 156 0.58 3.98 -10.89
N ALA A 157 -0.10 3.42 -9.90
CA ALA A 157 0.55 2.59 -8.89
C ALA A 157 0.88 1.22 -9.49
N HIS A 158 2.15 0.85 -9.48
CA HIS A 158 2.63 -0.48 -9.85
C HIS A 158 3.20 -1.19 -8.63
N LEU A 159 2.87 -2.45 -8.47
CA LEU A 159 3.43 -3.32 -7.42
C LEU A 159 3.84 -4.66 -8.05
N VAL A 160 5.04 -4.69 -8.63
CA VAL A 160 5.62 -5.91 -9.19
C VAL A 160 6.25 -6.72 -8.07
N LEU A 161 5.64 -7.84 -7.74
CA LEU A 161 6.00 -8.62 -6.56
C LEU A 161 7.29 -9.42 -6.74
N ALA A 162 8.03 -9.58 -5.65
CA ALA A 162 9.18 -10.47 -5.58
C ALA A 162 8.73 -11.94 -5.72
N GLU A 163 9.60 -12.79 -6.30
CA GLU A 163 9.29 -14.21 -6.54
C GLU A 163 8.90 -14.96 -5.26
N SER A 164 9.52 -14.64 -4.13
CA SER A 164 9.19 -15.24 -2.84
C SER A 164 7.73 -15.02 -2.40
N ALA A 165 7.16 -13.84 -2.70
CA ALA A 165 5.76 -13.56 -2.43
C ALA A 165 4.84 -14.38 -3.36
N LEU A 166 5.22 -14.50 -4.64
CA LEU A 166 4.48 -15.31 -5.61
C LEU A 166 4.52 -16.80 -5.26
N GLU A 167 5.67 -17.30 -4.78
CA GLU A 167 5.81 -18.68 -4.28
C GLU A 167 4.92 -18.94 -3.07
N SER A 168 4.87 -18.00 -2.12
CA SER A 168 3.99 -18.09 -0.96
C SER A 168 2.50 -18.20 -1.37
N ALA A 169 2.08 -17.46 -2.38
CA ALA A 169 0.72 -17.54 -2.89
C ALA A 169 0.45 -18.90 -3.59
N ARG A 170 1.41 -19.42 -4.36
CA ARG A 170 1.29 -20.76 -4.95
C ARG A 170 1.16 -21.85 -3.88
N ALA A 171 1.99 -21.79 -2.85
CA ALA A 171 1.94 -22.74 -1.74
C ALA A 171 0.59 -22.64 -0.99
N TRP A 172 0.13 -21.42 -0.68
CA TRP A 172 -1.14 -21.18 0.00
C TRP A 172 -2.33 -21.76 -0.78
N LEU A 173 -2.34 -21.59 -2.11
CA LEU A 173 -3.37 -22.15 -2.97
C LEU A 173 -3.29 -23.69 -3.04
N ALA A 174 -2.10 -24.26 -3.21
CA ALA A 174 -1.90 -25.71 -3.31
C ALA A 174 -2.35 -26.46 -2.06
N GLU A 175 -2.18 -25.88 -0.87
CA GLU A 175 -2.66 -26.46 0.38
C GLU A 175 -4.19 -26.52 0.51
N ARG A 176 -4.91 -25.62 -0.19
CA ARG A 176 -6.35 -25.39 -0.01
C ARG A 176 -7.21 -25.76 -1.20
N ASP A 177 -6.61 -25.89 -2.35
CA ASP A 177 -7.29 -26.21 -3.60
C ASP A 177 -6.46 -27.21 -4.40
N GLY A 178 -6.86 -28.50 -4.35
CA GLY A 178 -6.20 -29.57 -5.11
C GLY A 178 -6.27 -29.37 -6.65
N ASP A 179 -7.15 -28.48 -7.13
CA ASP A 179 -7.39 -28.18 -8.54
C ASP A 179 -6.78 -26.83 -8.97
N VAL A 180 -5.71 -26.39 -8.34
CA VAL A 180 -5.05 -25.10 -8.67
C VAL A 180 -4.75 -25.02 -10.16
N GLY A 181 -5.38 -24.03 -10.82
CA GLY A 181 -5.13 -23.71 -12.23
C GLY A 181 -6.06 -24.38 -13.23
N THR A 182 -6.96 -25.28 -12.82
CA THR A 182 -7.97 -25.89 -13.73
C THR A 182 -9.19 -24.98 -13.93
N ARG A 183 -9.52 -24.15 -12.93
CA ARG A 183 -10.64 -23.20 -12.97
C ARG A 183 -10.16 -21.75 -12.83
N PRO A 184 -10.82 -20.78 -13.50
CA PRO A 184 -10.49 -19.37 -13.33
C PRO A 184 -10.78 -18.93 -11.88
N LEU A 185 -9.79 -18.33 -11.22
CA LEU A 185 -9.90 -17.79 -9.87
C LEU A 185 -10.48 -16.37 -9.91
N ILE A 186 -11.59 -16.13 -9.21
CA ILE A 186 -12.22 -14.81 -9.07
C ILE A 186 -12.14 -14.38 -7.62
N ALA A 187 -11.58 -13.19 -7.38
CA ALA A 187 -11.49 -12.60 -6.06
C ALA A 187 -12.68 -11.66 -5.79
N ILE A 188 -13.20 -11.73 -4.55
CA ILE A 188 -14.25 -10.85 -4.04
C ILE A 188 -13.78 -10.27 -2.70
N HIS A 189 -13.82 -8.95 -2.56
CA HIS A 189 -13.63 -8.26 -1.28
C HIS A 189 -14.89 -7.47 -0.92
N PRO A 190 -15.70 -7.95 0.03
CA PRO A 190 -17.02 -7.38 0.33
C PRO A 190 -16.95 -6.15 1.24
N GLY A 191 -15.79 -5.91 1.89
CA GLY A 191 -15.63 -4.87 2.89
C GLY A 191 -15.09 -3.55 2.36
N SER A 192 -14.99 -2.59 3.28
CA SER A 192 -14.25 -1.34 3.11
C SER A 192 -13.99 -0.68 4.48
N GLY A 193 -13.23 0.41 4.51
CA GLY A 193 -13.01 1.20 5.72
C GLY A 193 -14.27 1.95 6.23
N SER A 194 -15.42 1.85 5.55
CA SER A 194 -16.68 2.49 5.95
C SER A 194 -17.88 1.71 5.43
N SER A 195 -18.85 1.41 6.33
CA SER A 195 -20.10 0.74 5.94
C SER A 195 -20.88 1.47 4.85
N ARG A 196 -20.71 2.79 4.72
CA ARG A 196 -21.36 3.61 3.68
C ARG A 196 -20.83 3.33 2.26
N LYS A 197 -19.67 2.70 2.15
CA LYS A 197 -19.05 2.29 0.88
C LYS A 197 -19.36 0.84 0.52
N ASN A 198 -19.91 0.07 1.46
CA ASN A 198 -20.13 -1.36 1.26
C ASN A 198 -21.37 -1.62 0.41
N TRP A 199 -21.21 -2.39 -0.64
CA TRP A 199 -22.33 -2.99 -1.35
C TRP A 199 -23.02 -4.01 -0.44
N PRO A 200 -24.36 -4.12 -0.44
CA PRO A 200 -25.07 -5.08 0.42
C PRO A 200 -24.53 -6.50 0.26
N VAL A 201 -24.24 -7.18 1.39
CA VAL A 201 -23.56 -8.49 1.40
C VAL A 201 -24.33 -9.57 0.63
N GLY A 202 -25.67 -9.48 0.56
CA GLY A 202 -26.50 -10.38 -0.26
C GLY A 202 -26.22 -10.29 -1.76
N ASN A 203 -25.79 -9.12 -2.24
CA ASN A 203 -25.41 -8.93 -3.63
C ASN A 203 -24.05 -9.60 -3.94
N TRP A 204 -23.09 -9.52 -2.99
CA TRP A 204 -21.81 -10.25 -3.07
C TRP A 204 -22.04 -11.77 -3.13
N ARG A 205 -23.01 -12.27 -2.34
CA ARG A 205 -23.42 -13.67 -2.44
C ARG A 205 -23.92 -13.98 -3.84
N SER A 206 -24.88 -13.19 -4.38
CA SER A 206 -25.45 -13.43 -5.70
C SER A 206 -24.40 -13.39 -6.82
N LEU A 207 -23.40 -12.50 -6.70
CA LEU A 207 -22.23 -12.47 -7.60
C LEU A 207 -21.43 -13.77 -7.48
N GLY A 208 -21.15 -14.23 -6.27
CA GLY A 208 -20.42 -15.49 -6.01
C GLY A 208 -21.16 -16.71 -6.58
N ASP A 209 -22.48 -16.82 -6.35
CA ASP A 209 -23.30 -17.89 -6.92
C ASP A 209 -23.21 -17.93 -8.46
N ARG A 210 -23.30 -16.77 -9.11
CA ARG A 210 -23.21 -16.66 -10.59
C ARG A 210 -21.82 -16.98 -11.11
N ALA A 211 -20.77 -16.51 -10.44
CA ALA A 211 -19.39 -16.79 -10.83
C ALA A 211 -19.06 -18.28 -10.70
N ALA A 212 -19.50 -18.93 -9.61
CA ALA A 212 -19.34 -20.36 -9.40
C ALA A 212 -20.14 -21.19 -10.43
N ALA A 213 -21.37 -20.79 -10.74
CA ALA A 213 -22.18 -21.41 -11.80
C ALA A 213 -21.54 -21.29 -13.18
N ALA A 214 -20.73 -20.25 -13.43
CA ALA A 214 -19.93 -20.08 -14.63
C ALA A 214 -18.60 -20.87 -14.60
N GLY A 215 -18.37 -21.71 -13.59
CA GLY A 215 -17.18 -22.55 -13.45
C GLY A 215 -16.00 -21.91 -12.74
N ALA A 216 -16.16 -20.71 -12.18
CA ALA A 216 -15.07 -20.05 -11.45
C ALA A 216 -14.86 -20.65 -10.05
N ARG A 217 -13.61 -20.57 -9.58
CA ARG A 217 -13.22 -20.76 -8.19
C ARG A 217 -13.29 -19.40 -7.47
N LEU A 218 -13.88 -19.36 -6.28
CA LEU A 218 -14.04 -18.13 -5.51
C LEU A 218 -12.93 -17.96 -4.49
N LEU A 219 -12.34 -16.78 -4.43
CA LEU A 219 -11.43 -16.31 -3.37
C LEU A 219 -12.09 -15.13 -2.67
N ILE A 220 -12.52 -15.31 -1.42
CA ILE A 220 -13.11 -14.25 -0.61
C ILE A 220 -12.03 -13.66 0.27
N ILE A 221 -11.79 -12.37 0.14
CA ILE A 221 -10.72 -11.64 0.85
C ILE A 221 -11.34 -10.74 1.91
N GLY A 222 -10.75 -10.70 3.10
CA GLY A 222 -11.14 -9.72 4.12
C GLY A 222 -10.26 -9.73 5.36
N GLY A 223 -10.33 -8.62 6.09
CA GLY A 223 -9.64 -8.38 7.35
C GLY A 223 -10.57 -8.50 8.56
N GLU A 224 -10.07 -8.07 9.73
CA GLU A 224 -10.84 -8.07 10.99
C GLU A 224 -12.14 -7.26 10.90
N ALA A 225 -12.10 -6.12 10.19
CA ALA A 225 -13.24 -5.25 10.00
C ALA A 225 -14.37 -5.91 9.16
N ASP A 226 -14.04 -6.97 8.40
CA ASP A 226 -14.96 -7.60 7.45
C ASP A 226 -15.57 -8.91 7.99
N THR A 227 -15.28 -9.28 9.25
CA THR A 227 -15.61 -10.58 9.85
C THR A 227 -17.06 -10.98 9.61
N ALA A 228 -18.03 -10.09 9.86
CA ALA A 228 -19.44 -10.40 9.69
C ALA A 228 -19.81 -10.71 8.23
N SER A 229 -19.23 -9.97 7.27
CA SER A 229 -19.45 -10.19 5.84
C SER A 229 -18.80 -11.49 5.37
N LEU A 230 -17.61 -11.79 5.88
CA LEU A 230 -16.88 -13.03 5.58
C LEU A 230 -17.65 -14.25 6.09
N ASP A 231 -18.09 -14.23 7.35
CA ASP A 231 -18.87 -15.33 7.96
C ASP A 231 -20.18 -15.59 7.21
N TYR A 232 -20.85 -14.51 6.81
CA TYR A 232 -22.06 -14.61 5.99
C TYR A 232 -21.77 -15.28 4.63
N LEU A 233 -20.73 -14.81 3.91
CA LEU A 233 -20.39 -15.32 2.59
C LEU A 233 -19.87 -16.75 2.67
N GLU A 234 -19.03 -17.07 3.65
CA GLU A 234 -18.56 -18.43 3.90
C GLU A 234 -19.72 -19.41 4.03
N LYS A 235 -20.67 -19.09 4.93
CA LYS A 235 -21.87 -19.93 5.15
C LYS A 235 -22.77 -20.01 3.92
N LYS A 236 -22.96 -18.91 3.19
CA LYS A 236 -23.93 -18.86 2.07
C LYS A 236 -23.37 -19.40 0.75
N LEU A 237 -22.05 -19.37 0.58
CA LEU A 237 -21.33 -19.90 -0.57
C LEU A 237 -20.67 -21.27 -0.29
N GLU A 238 -20.93 -21.86 0.88
CA GLU A 238 -20.40 -23.17 1.28
C GLU A 238 -20.57 -24.26 0.20
N PRO A 239 -21.71 -24.36 -0.55
CA PRO A 239 -21.84 -25.34 -1.64
C PRO A 239 -20.82 -25.16 -2.77
N HIS A 240 -20.21 -23.98 -2.91
CA HIS A 240 -19.17 -23.67 -3.89
C HIS A 240 -17.77 -23.78 -3.31
N THR A 241 -17.64 -24.15 -2.03
CA THR A 241 -16.37 -24.31 -1.31
C THR A 241 -15.39 -23.16 -1.51
N PRO A 242 -15.75 -21.89 -1.20
CA PRO A 242 -14.89 -20.75 -1.48
C PRO A 242 -13.58 -20.82 -0.71
N LEU A 243 -12.49 -20.30 -1.29
CA LEU A 243 -11.24 -20.07 -0.58
C LEU A 243 -11.37 -18.78 0.25
N LEU A 244 -10.97 -18.83 1.51
CA LEU A 244 -11.06 -17.68 2.42
C LEU A 244 -9.67 -17.14 2.74
N ALA A 245 -9.36 -15.97 2.20
CA ALA A 245 -8.16 -15.20 2.51
C ALA A 245 -8.45 -14.22 3.66
N ARG A 246 -8.55 -14.77 4.88
CA ARG A 246 -8.93 -14.05 6.09
C ARG A 246 -7.68 -13.61 6.85
N ASN A 247 -7.56 -12.31 7.12
CA ASN A 247 -6.46 -11.70 7.90
C ASN A 247 -5.05 -12.06 7.41
N LEU A 248 -4.87 -12.23 6.09
CA LEU A 248 -3.57 -12.54 5.52
C LEU A 248 -2.68 -11.29 5.45
N PRO A 249 -1.35 -11.45 5.52
CA PRO A 249 -0.43 -10.38 5.22
C PRO A 249 -0.69 -9.77 3.84
N LEU A 250 -0.61 -8.44 3.71
CA LEU A 250 -1.00 -7.75 2.47
C LEU A 250 -0.18 -8.18 1.25
N HIS A 251 1.11 -8.52 1.41
CA HIS A 251 1.93 -9.04 0.32
C HIS A 251 1.45 -10.40 -0.19
N LEU A 252 0.92 -11.25 0.71
CA LEU A 252 0.32 -12.52 0.30
C LEU A 252 -1.03 -12.30 -0.40
N VAL A 253 -1.86 -11.37 0.10
CA VAL A 253 -3.09 -10.95 -0.59
C VAL A 253 -2.75 -10.42 -1.99
N ALA A 254 -1.76 -9.54 -2.11
CA ALA A 254 -1.28 -9.01 -3.37
C ALA A 254 -0.86 -10.13 -4.34
N ALA A 255 -0.11 -11.11 -3.85
CA ALA A 255 0.34 -12.25 -4.65
C ALA A 255 -0.81 -13.18 -5.06
N LEU A 256 -1.80 -13.41 -4.21
CA LEU A 256 -3.02 -14.15 -4.57
C LEU A 256 -3.80 -13.43 -5.67
N LEU A 257 -3.88 -12.10 -5.60
CA LEU A 257 -4.58 -11.28 -6.60
C LEU A 257 -3.94 -11.36 -7.98
N THR A 258 -2.63 -11.57 -8.11
CA THR A 258 -1.98 -11.81 -9.42
C THR A 258 -2.44 -13.11 -10.09
N ARG A 259 -3.02 -14.05 -9.32
CA ARG A 259 -3.54 -15.32 -9.82
C ARG A 259 -5.00 -15.26 -10.23
N CYS A 260 -5.68 -14.15 -9.94
CA CYS A 260 -7.10 -13.98 -10.23
C CYS A 260 -7.32 -13.46 -11.65
N VAL A 261 -8.26 -14.05 -12.36
CA VAL A 261 -8.67 -13.55 -13.69
C VAL A 261 -9.54 -12.31 -13.59
N ALA A 262 -10.20 -12.10 -12.43
CA ALA A 262 -10.98 -10.91 -12.12
C ALA A 262 -11.02 -10.67 -10.61
N TYR A 263 -11.14 -9.41 -10.25
CA TYR A 263 -11.36 -8.92 -8.89
C TYR A 263 -12.60 -8.05 -8.83
N PHE A 264 -13.42 -8.25 -7.82
CA PHE A 264 -14.61 -7.45 -7.52
C PHE A 264 -14.52 -6.91 -6.10
N GLY A 265 -14.66 -5.61 -5.92
CA GLY A 265 -14.58 -4.96 -4.61
C GLY A 265 -15.23 -3.60 -4.55
N ASN A 266 -15.33 -3.07 -3.33
CA ASN A 266 -15.71 -1.68 -3.09
C ASN A 266 -14.50 -0.75 -3.26
N ASP A 267 -14.69 0.56 -3.12
CA ASP A 267 -13.61 1.54 -2.95
C ASP A 267 -12.89 1.30 -1.61
N THR A 268 -11.76 0.61 -1.66
CA THR A 268 -10.98 0.13 -0.50
C THR A 268 -9.50 -0.06 -0.83
N GLY A 269 -8.65 -0.08 0.19
CA GLY A 269 -7.21 -0.30 0.03
C GLY A 269 -6.86 -1.62 -0.67
N ILE A 270 -7.64 -2.70 -0.48
CA ILE A 270 -7.44 -3.98 -1.18
C ILE A 270 -7.69 -3.83 -2.68
N SER A 271 -8.64 -2.99 -3.08
CA SER A 271 -8.91 -2.67 -4.49
C SER A 271 -7.73 -1.94 -5.15
N HIS A 272 -7.08 -1.05 -4.41
CA HIS A 272 -5.85 -0.40 -4.88
C HIS A 272 -4.69 -1.40 -5.02
N ILE A 273 -4.54 -2.34 -4.08
CA ILE A 273 -3.55 -3.42 -4.22
C ILE A 273 -3.85 -4.26 -5.47
N ALA A 274 -5.12 -4.66 -5.66
CA ALA A 274 -5.53 -5.48 -6.80
C ALA A 274 -5.17 -4.81 -8.14
N ALA A 275 -5.45 -3.52 -8.27
CA ALA A 275 -5.09 -2.77 -9.47
C ALA A 275 -3.57 -2.63 -9.62
N ALA A 276 -2.85 -2.33 -8.54
CA ALA A 276 -1.39 -2.13 -8.57
C ALA A 276 -0.61 -3.40 -8.98
N VAL A 277 -1.14 -4.61 -8.70
CA VAL A 277 -0.57 -5.87 -9.17
C VAL A 277 -1.07 -6.30 -10.55
N GLY A 278 -1.89 -5.47 -11.23
CA GLY A 278 -2.39 -5.72 -12.58
C GLY A 278 -3.61 -6.64 -12.67
N ALA A 279 -4.34 -6.90 -11.59
CA ALA A 279 -5.59 -7.64 -11.64
C ALA A 279 -6.68 -6.87 -12.41
N LYS A 280 -7.53 -7.57 -13.15
CA LYS A 280 -8.70 -6.97 -13.81
C LYS A 280 -9.77 -6.63 -12.78
N CYS A 281 -9.92 -5.36 -12.44
CA CYS A 281 -10.77 -4.90 -11.37
C CYS A 281 -12.13 -4.40 -11.88
N THR A 282 -13.19 -4.78 -11.15
CA THR A 282 -14.52 -4.13 -11.19
C THR A 282 -14.79 -3.56 -9.81
N LEU A 283 -14.83 -2.24 -9.71
CA LEU A 283 -14.90 -1.53 -8.44
C LEU A 283 -16.21 -0.78 -8.29
N LEU A 284 -16.80 -0.88 -7.10
CA LEU A 284 -18.03 -0.21 -6.73
C LEU A 284 -17.71 1.02 -5.89
N PHE A 285 -18.01 2.19 -6.43
CA PHE A 285 -17.88 3.46 -5.74
C PHE A 285 -19.21 3.89 -5.14
N GLY A 286 -19.17 4.38 -3.91
CA GLY A 286 -20.30 4.96 -3.20
C GLY A 286 -20.14 6.48 -3.11
N PRO A 287 -19.95 7.05 -1.90
CA PRO A 287 -19.84 8.50 -1.70
C PRO A 287 -18.52 9.11 -2.18
N SER A 288 -17.49 8.34 -2.46
CA SER A 288 -16.20 8.82 -2.96
C SER A 288 -16.19 8.93 -4.48
N GLY A 289 -15.59 10.02 -5.00
CA GLY A 289 -15.49 10.26 -6.44
C GLY A 289 -14.42 9.39 -7.11
N PRO A 290 -14.76 8.56 -8.11
CA PRO A 290 -13.78 7.71 -8.78
C PRO A 290 -12.71 8.51 -9.55
N SER A 291 -13.00 9.73 -10.01
CA SER A 291 -12.02 10.60 -10.67
C SER A 291 -10.83 10.98 -9.77
N VAL A 292 -11.03 10.94 -8.45
CA VAL A 292 -9.99 11.25 -7.46
C VAL A 292 -9.36 9.97 -6.90
N TRP A 293 -10.18 8.95 -6.64
CA TRP A 293 -9.81 7.80 -5.81
C TRP A 293 -9.74 6.46 -6.53
N ALA A 294 -10.11 6.37 -7.83
CA ALA A 294 -9.97 5.09 -8.52
C ALA A 294 -8.48 4.71 -8.69
N PRO A 295 -8.11 3.42 -8.51
CA PRO A 295 -6.74 3.00 -8.76
C PRO A 295 -6.36 3.03 -10.25
#